data_b3dd6be81c72961e4142f3ed5540bf6e
#
_entry.id   b3dd6be81c72961e4142f3ed5540bf6e
#
_cell.length_a   1.000
_cell.length_b   1.000
_cell.length_c   1.000
_cell.angle_alpha   90.00
_cell.angle_beta   90.00
_cell.angle_gamma   90.00
#
_symmetry.space_group_name_H-M   'P 1'
#
loop_
_entity.id
_entity.type
_entity.pdbx_description
1 polymer ?
#
loop_
_entity_poly.entity_id
_entity_poly.type
_entity_poly.pdbx_seq_one_letter_code
_entity_poly.pdbx_strand_id
1 'polypeptide(L)'
;MKLPKKTKRLCPYCKKKTDQKIKVVGTGFQRGTLTRGSISRAKLRGLGNGIGNKGKWGSKPAVSKFKRKSKTTKKTNIMYTCEVCGKSKYRLAKRNKRAGKVIQE
;
A
#
# COMPACT_ATOMS: atom_id res chain seq x y z
N MET A 1 10.84 -13.12 -1.14
CA MET A 1 11.51 -12.81 0.15
C MET A 1 10.74 -13.56 1.23
N LYS A 2 11.41 -14.37 2.02
CA LYS A 2 10.79 -15.08 3.14
C LYS A 2 10.89 -14.23 4.41
N LEU A 3 9.81 -14.14 5.16
CA LEU A 3 9.74 -13.42 6.43
C LEU A 3 9.06 -14.32 7.47
N PRO A 4 9.60 -14.42 8.69
CA PRO A 4 8.92 -15.15 9.77
C PRO A 4 7.65 -14.43 10.19
N LYS A 5 6.67 -15.16 10.69
CA LYS A 5 5.43 -14.57 11.24
C LYS A 5 5.64 -13.84 12.57
N LYS A 6 6.59 -14.33 13.37
CA LYS A 6 6.93 -13.75 14.68
C LYS A 6 8.44 -13.61 14.82
N THR A 7 8.88 -12.65 15.60
CA THR A 7 10.28 -12.45 15.95
C THR A 7 10.42 -11.78 17.31
N LYS A 8 11.51 -12.09 18.01
CA LYS A 8 11.87 -11.39 19.27
C LYS A 8 12.64 -10.11 18.96
N ARG A 9 12.09 -8.97 19.35
CA ARG A 9 12.72 -7.66 19.17
C ARG A 9 12.51 -6.76 20.38
N LEU A 10 13.39 -5.80 20.53
CA LEU A 10 13.21 -4.73 21.51
C LEU A 10 11.97 -3.90 21.15
N CYS A 11 11.01 -3.86 22.05
CA CYS A 11 9.87 -2.97 21.96
C CYS A 11 10.25 -1.61 22.58
N PRO A 12 10.17 -0.49 21.83
CA PRO A 12 10.54 0.82 22.37
C PRO A 12 9.59 1.31 23.46
N TYR A 13 8.36 0.80 23.48
CA TYR A 13 7.35 1.16 24.49
C TYR A 13 7.48 0.35 25.77
N CYS A 14 7.71 -0.95 25.64
CA CYS A 14 7.90 -1.84 26.78
C CYS A 14 9.34 -1.81 27.33
N LYS A 15 10.30 -1.25 26.55
CA LYS A 15 11.74 -1.23 26.85
C LYS A 15 12.34 -2.63 27.10
N LYS A 16 11.67 -3.68 26.64
CA LYS A 16 12.05 -5.10 26.80
C LYS A 16 12.07 -5.81 25.44
N LYS A 17 12.82 -6.90 25.34
CA LYS A 17 12.70 -7.82 24.19
C LYS A 17 11.39 -8.59 24.33
N THR A 18 10.50 -8.43 23.37
CA THR A 18 9.15 -9.03 23.34
C THR A 18 8.94 -9.75 22.03
N ASP A 19 8.04 -10.72 22.02
CA ASP A 19 7.58 -11.36 20.81
C ASP A 19 6.73 -10.37 20.01
N GLN A 20 7.06 -10.23 18.74
CA GLN A 20 6.38 -9.29 17.84
C GLN A 20 5.89 -10.02 16.60
N LYS A 21 4.61 -9.83 16.29
CA LYS A 21 4.01 -10.30 15.05
C LYS A 21 4.47 -9.43 13.89
N ILE A 22 4.80 -10.06 12.78
CA ILE A 22 5.25 -9.40 11.55
C ILE A 22 4.11 -9.44 10.55
N LYS A 23 3.75 -8.27 10.01
CA LYS A 23 2.77 -8.15 8.93
C LYS A 23 3.34 -7.28 7.82
N VAL A 24 3.17 -7.71 6.57
CA VAL A 24 3.47 -6.90 5.40
C VAL A 24 2.27 -6.00 5.12
N VAL A 25 2.51 -4.70 4.99
CA VAL A 25 1.46 -3.70 4.81
C VAL A 25 1.59 -3.05 3.44
N GLY A 26 0.50 -3.07 2.69
CA GLY A 26 0.39 -2.29 1.46
C GLY A 26 0.30 -0.80 1.76
N THR A 27 0.85 0.01 0.85
CA THR A 27 0.83 1.48 0.97
C THR A 27 -0.29 2.12 0.17
N GLY A 28 -0.96 1.37 -0.69
CA GLY A 28 -2.09 1.85 -1.48
C GLY A 28 -3.40 1.81 -0.68
N PHE A 29 -4.29 2.72 -1.01
CA PHE A 29 -5.68 2.71 -0.55
C PHE A 29 -6.63 2.98 -1.70
N GLN A 30 -7.84 2.49 -1.60
CA GLN A 30 -8.87 2.74 -2.60
C GLN A 30 -9.47 4.14 -2.38
N ARG A 31 -9.51 4.92 -3.46
CA ARG A 31 -10.12 6.24 -3.44
C ARG A 31 -11.64 6.13 -3.28
N GLY A 32 -12.25 7.01 -2.49
CA GLY A 32 -13.69 7.07 -2.32
C GLY A 32 -14.41 7.40 -3.64
N THR A 33 -15.66 6.95 -3.77
CA THR A 33 -16.47 7.06 -5.00
C THR A 33 -16.98 8.47 -5.28
N LEU A 34 -17.20 9.27 -4.25
CA LEU A 34 -17.75 10.63 -4.36
C LEU A 34 -16.72 11.75 -4.12
N THR A 35 -15.45 11.41 -4.18
CA THR A 35 -14.36 12.39 -4.02
C THR A 35 -14.21 13.29 -5.26
N ARG A 36 -13.55 14.43 -5.09
CA ARG A 36 -13.25 15.36 -6.20
C ARG A 36 -12.59 14.64 -7.37
N GLY A 37 -13.13 14.83 -8.59
CA GLY A 37 -12.62 14.19 -9.82
C GLY A 37 -12.92 12.69 -9.93
N SER A 38 -13.78 12.11 -9.10
CA SER A 38 -14.24 10.72 -9.25
C SER A 38 -15.23 10.57 -10.40
N ILE A 39 -15.18 9.43 -11.10
CA ILE A 39 -16.11 9.13 -12.20
C ILE A 39 -17.54 8.99 -11.70
N SER A 40 -17.72 8.36 -10.54
CA SER A 40 -19.05 8.18 -9.94
C SER A 40 -19.72 9.51 -9.67
N ARG A 41 -19.00 10.48 -9.12
CA ARG A 41 -19.49 11.84 -8.90
C ARG A 41 -19.83 12.57 -10.21
N ALA A 42 -18.98 12.43 -11.23
CA ALA A 42 -19.24 13.01 -12.55
C ALA A 42 -20.49 12.43 -13.19
N LYS A 43 -20.72 11.12 -13.11
CA LYS A 43 -21.92 10.44 -13.62
C LYS A 43 -23.19 10.89 -12.90
N LEU A 44 -23.15 11.06 -11.58
CA LEU A 44 -24.31 11.58 -10.81
C LEU A 44 -24.66 13.02 -11.21
N ARG A 45 -23.71 13.79 -11.69
CA ARG A 45 -23.93 15.15 -12.24
C ARG A 45 -24.34 15.17 -13.72
N GLY A 46 -24.57 14.01 -14.34
CA GLY A 46 -24.88 13.90 -15.77
C GLY A 46 -23.67 14.07 -16.70
N LEU A 47 -22.43 14.08 -16.16
CA LEU A 47 -21.20 14.22 -16.92
C LEU A 47 -20.46 12.88 -17.03
N GLY A 48 -19.32 12.85 -17.70
CA GLY A 48 -18.47 11.66 -17.77
C GLY A 48 -18.90 10.67 -18.86
N ASN A 49 -19.79 11.04 -19.75
CA ASN A 49 -20.15 10.29 -20.95
C ASN A 49 -19.43 10.85 -22.16
N GLY A 50 -19.12 10.02 -23.13
CA GLY A 50 -18.57 10.43 -24.40
C GLY A 50 -17.35 9.62 -24.85
N ILE A 51 -16.73 10.08 -25.94
CA ILE A 51 -15.59 9.44 -26.59
C ILE A 51 -14.29 9.70 -25.81
N GLY A 52 -13.38 8.72 -25.83
CA GLY A 52 -12.07 8.80 -25.20
C GLY A 52 -12.12 8.59 -23.69
N ASN A 53 -11.34 9.39 -22.95
CA ASN A 53 -11.21 9.20 -21.50
C ASN A 53 -12.33 9.82 -20.67
N LYS A 54 -13.15 10.69 -21.23
CA LYS A 54 -14.24 11.37 -20.53
C LYS A 54 -15.28 10.41 -19.99
N GLY A 55 -15.62 9.36 -20.75
CA GLY A 55 -16.60 8.37 -20.34
C GLY A 55 -16.12 7.37 -19.31
N LYS A 56 -14.81 7.10 -19.25
CA LYS A 56 -14.21 6.06 -18.39
C LYS A 56 -13.38 6.61 -17.24
N TRP A 57 -12.64 7.68 -17.46
CA TRP A 57 -11.64 8.16 -16.52
C TRP A 57 -11.99 9.50 -15.86
N GLY A 58 -13.02 10.19 -16.35
CA GLY A 58 -13.39 11.52 -15.85
C GLY A 58 -12.24 12.51 -15.95
N SER A 59 -11.82 13.08 -14.82
CA SER A 59 -10.72 14.02 -14.74
C SER A 59 -9.32 13.39 -14.79
N LYS A 60 -9.21 12.05 -14.82
CA LYS A 60 -7.92 11.37 -14.90
C LYS A 60 -7.37 11.42 -16.32
N PRO A 61 -6.08 11.73 -16.48
CA PRO A 61 -5.45 11.72 -17.79
C PRO A 61 -5.33 10.28 -18.35
N ALA A 62 -5.21 10.14 -19.66
CA ALA A 62 -5.03 8.86 -20.34
C ALA A 62 -3.76 8.16 -19.86
N VAL A 63 -3.86 6.87 -19.55
CA VAL A 63 -2.71 6.06 -19.12
C VAL A 63 -1.61 6.03 -20.17
N SER A 64 -1.96 6.04 -21.48
CA SER A 64 -1.02 6.08 -22.59
C SER A 64 -0.12 7.32 -22.64
N LYS A 65 -0.54 8.43 -22.05
CA LYS A 65 0.28 9.65 -21.92
C LYS A 65 1.33 9.57 -20.79
N PHE A 66 1.18 8.62 -19.87
CA PHE A 66 2.13 8.42 -18.79
C PHE A 66 3.15 7.34 -19.17
N LYS A 67 4.24 7.75 -19.80
CA LYS A 67 5.41 6.87 -20.00
C LYS A 67 6.13 6.67 -18.65
N ARG A 68 5.54 5.92 -17.75
CA ARG A 68 6.18 5.58 -16.48
C ARG A 68 7.17 4.44 -16.70
N LYS A 69 8.42 4.70 -16.39
CA LYS A 69 9.41 3.63 -16.28
C LYS A 69 9.01 2.73 -15.10
N SER A 70 8.79 1.45 -15.34
CA SER A 70 8.55 0.49 -14.27
C SER A 70 9.84 0.23 -13.50
N LYS A 71 9.75 0.19 -12.18
CA LYS A 71 10.87 -0.19 -11.31
C LYS A 71 10.82 -1.68 -11.05
N THR A 72 11.93 -2.36 -11.27
CA THR A 72 12.07 -3.81 -10.99
C THR A 72 12.20 -4.11 -9.50
N THR A 73 12.60 -3.13 -8.70
CA THR A 73 12.81 -3.27 -7.25
C THR A 73 11.82 -2.44 -6.45
N LYS A 74 11.37 -2.98 -5.33
CA LYS A 74 10.48 -2.28 -4.37
C LYS A 74 11.03 -2.40 -2.95
N LYS A 75 10.61 -1.48 -2.08
CA LYS A 75 10.79 -1.59 -0.63
C LYS A 75 9.54 -2.20 -0.04
N THR A 76 9.70 -3.22 0.80
CA THR A 76 8.57 -3.81 1.53
C THR A 76 8.34 -3.02 2.81
N ASN A 77 7.10 -2.63 3.07
CA ASN A 77 6.72 -2.00 4.33
C ASN A 77 6.30 -3.10 5.31
N ILE A 78 7.03 -3.21 6.41
CA ILE A 78 6.85 -4.24 7.42
C ILE A 78 6.34 -3.58 8.70
N MET A 79 5.27 -4.13 9.25
CA MET A 79 4.71 -3.72 10.53
C MET A 79 5.04 -4.76 11.59
N TYR A 80 5.61 -4.32 12.69
CA TYR A 80 5.89 -5.13 13.87
C TYR A 80 4.91 -4.74 14.97
N THR A 81 4.11 -5.69 15.43
CA THR A 81 3.14 -5.50 16.50
C THR A 81 3.59 -6.25 17.74
N CYS A 82 3.82 -5.55 18.83
CA CYS A 82 4.20 -6.16 20.12
C CYS A 82 3.02 -6.95 20.70
N GLU A 83 3.25 -8.19 21.15
CA GLU A 83 2.21 -9.01 21.78
C GLU A 83 1.88 -8.57 23.21
N VAL A 84 2.79 -7.84 23.87
CA VAL A 84 2.60 -7.40 25.27
C VAL A 84 1.80 -6.08 25.33
N CYS A 85 2.24 -5.04 24.62
CA CYS A 85 1.59 -3.71 24.68
C CYS A 85 0.64 -3.44 23.49
N GLY A 86 0.54 -4.32 22.51
CA GLY A 86 -0.30 -4.15 21.33
C GLY A 86 0.11 -3.03 20.36
N LYS A 87 1.13 -2.25 20.69
CA LYS A 87 1.58 -1.14 19.84
C LYS A 87 2.38 -1.64 18.63
N SER A 88 2.17 -0.98 17.51
CA SER A 88 2.81 -1.35 16.24
C SER A 88 3.81 -0.30 15.78
N LYS A 89 4.87 -0.75 15.13
CA LYS A 89 5.88 0.10 14.51
C LYS A 89 6.16 -0.35 13.09
N TYR A 90 6.29 0.61 12.17
CA TYR A 90 6.64 0.35 10.78
C TYR A 90 8.15 0.39 10.56
N ARG A 91 8.60 -0.43 9.63
CA ARG A 91 9.97 -0.41 9.11
C ARG A 91 9.94 -0.67 7.61
N LEU A 92 10.63 0.16 6.85
CA LEU A 92 10.91 -0.08 5.45
C LEU A 92 12.09 -1.04 5.31
N ALA A 93 11.90 -2.15 4.62
CA ALA A 93 12.98 -3.05 4.25
C ALA A 93 13.84 -2.43 3.14
N LYS A 94 15.05 -2.95 2.95
CA LYS A 94 15.93 -2.59 1.83
C LYS A 94 15.24 -2.94 0.50
N ARG A 95 15.64 -2.28 -0.58
CA ARG A 95 15.15 -2.58 -1.92
C ARG A 95 15.45 -4.03 -2.32
N ASN A 96 14.44 -4.71 -2.84
CA ASN A 96 14.57 -6.09 -3.30
C ASN A 96 13.76 -6.30 -4.58
N LYS A 97 14.28 -7.08 -5.53
CA LYS A 97 13.55 -7.49 -6.74
C LYS A 97 12.32 -8.34 -6.41
N ARG A 98 12.36 -9.14 -5.34
CA ARG A 98 11.28 -10.02 -4.89
C ARG A 98 10.35 -9.40 -3.85
N ALA A 99 10.39 -8.08 -3.67
CA ALA A 99 9.57 -7.40 -2.65
C ALA A 99 8.05 -7.58 -2.85
N GLY A 100 7.58 -7.80 -4.07
CA GLY A 100 6.18 -8.09 -4.36
C GLY A 100 5.74 -9.53 -4.08
N LYS A 101 6.69 -10.44 -3.83
CA LYS A 101 6.44 -11.86 -3.53
C LYS A 101 7.02 -12.19 -2.15
N VAL A 102 6.32 -11.76 -1.11
CA VAL A 102 6.69 -12.04 0.27
C VAL A 102 5.93 -13.26 0.74
N ILE A 103 6.66 -14.28 1.18
CA ILE A 103 6.12 -15.49 1.79
C ILE A 103 6.37 -15.37 3.28
N GLN A 104 5.34 -15.51 4.10
CA GLN A 104 5.43 -15.56 5.55
C GLN A 104 5.39 -17.00 6.01
N GLU A 105 6.44 -17.42 6.67
CA GLU A 105 6.59 -18.75 7.28
C GLU A 105 6.27 -18.72 8.76
#